data_00dcdc9ee254b7bd3209caf1e43beece
#
_entry.id   00dcdc9ee254b7bd3209caf1e43beece
#
_cell.length_a   1.000
_cell.length_b   1.000
_cell.length_c   1.000
_cell.angle_alpha   90.00
_cell.angle_beta   90.00
_cell.angle_gamma   90.00
#
_symmetry.space_group_name_H-M   'P 1'
#
loop_
_entity.id
_entity.type
_entity.pdbx_description
1 polymer ?
#
loop_
_entity_poly.entity_id
_entity_poly.type
_entity_poly.pdbx_seq_one_letter_code
_entity_poly.pdbx_strand_id
1 'polypeptide(L)'
;MKAIVYEKYGTPDVLQLKEVAKPVPGEDEVLVKVHAASINDWDLGLLYGDFINRMLNGLRKPRRNILGSDIAGKIETVGKKVKRFKAGDDVYGDLSGQWGGFAEYVCAPEKSLSLKPAAMSFEEAAAIPQAAMLAVQGLIDKGKIKQAQKVLINGAGGGVGTFAIQIAKLYNAEVTGVDKATKLEMLRSIGFDHVIDYTKEDFTKNGKVYDLILDAKTNRSAFDYARSLNRNGVYVTVGGSIGHLLQV
;
A
#
# COMPACT_ATOMS: atom_id res chain seq x y z
N MET A 1 -3.67 -27.28 0.20
CA MET A 1 -2.77 -26.24 -0.33
C MET A 1 -1.89 -25.68 0.78
N LYS A 2 -0.69 -25.21 0.44
CA LYS A 2 0.18 -24.54 1.40
C LYS A 2 -0.24 -23.10 1.62
N ALA A 3 -0.16 -22.63 2.87
CA ALA A 3 -0.40 -21.24 3.24
C ALA A 3 0.46 -20.84 4.44
N ILE A 4 0.79 -19.54 4.54
CA ILE A 4 1.42 -18.96 5.71
C ILE A 4 0.31 -18.53 6.68
N VAL A 5 0.23 -19.21 7.82
CA VAL A 5 -0.86 -19.06 8.80
C VAL A 5 -0.31 -18.50 10.10
N TYR A 6 -1.08 -17.64 10.77
CA TYR A 6 -0.81 -17.22 12.14
C TYR A 6 -2.06 -17.43 13.02
N GLU A 7 -1.86 -17.93 14.23
CA GLU A 7 -2.95 -18.28 15.17
C GLU A 7 -3.01 -17.34 16.37
N LYS A 8 -1.99 -16.49 16.51
CA LYS A 8 -1.87 -15.46 17.56
C LYS A 8 -1.20 -14.22 16.99
N TYR A 9 -1.53 -13.07 17.53
CA TYR A 9 -0.84 -11.82 17.22
C TYR A 9 0.59 -11.85 17.74
N GLY A 10 1.52 -11.22 17.03
CA GLY A 10 2.93 -11.15 17.41
C GLY A 10 3.84 -10.69 16.29
N THR A 11 5.12 -10.94 16.47
CA THR A 11 6.18 -10.71 15.48
C THR A 11 6.13 -11.76 14.37
N PRO A 12 6.91 -11.63 13.27
CA PRO A 12 6.96 -12.63 12.20
C PRO A 12 7.23 -14.08 12.66
N ASP A 13 7.79 -14.27 13.85
CA ASP A 13 8.06 -15.61 14.43
C ASP A 13 6.78 -16.44 14.68
N VAL A 14 5.61 -15.80 14.70
CA VAL A 14 4.33 -16.53 14.86
C VAL A 14 3.80 -17.10 13.55
N LEU A 15 4.41 -16.76 12.41
CA LEU A 15 4.02 -17.25 11.09
C LEU A 15 4.48 -18.70 10.90
N GLN A 16 3.59 -19.55 10.39
CA GLN A 16 3.83 -20.96 10.17
C GLN A 16 3.36 -21.37 8.77
N LEU A 17 4.20 -22.10 8.05
CA LEU A 17 3.75 -22.76 6.82
C LEU A 17 2.92 -23.98 7.18
N LYS A 18 1.64 -24.00 6.75
CA LYS A 18 0.72 -25.12 7.01
C LYS A 18 0.03 -25.57 5.74
N GLU A 19 -0.42 -26.82 5.75
CA GLU A 19 -1.38 -27.31 4.79
C GLU A 19 -2.81 -26.99 5.27
N VAL A 20 -3.58 -26.34 4.40
CA VAL A 20 -4.98 -25.95 4.64
C VAL A 20 -5.86 -26.41 3.49
N ALA A 21 -7.17 -26.46 3.71
CA ALA A 21 -8.11 -26.75 2.64
C ALA A 21 -8.03 -25.69 1.53
N LYS A 22 -8.09 -26.11 0.28
CA LYS A 22 -8.20 -25.20 -0.86
C LYS A 22 -9.59 -24.53 -0.83
N PRO A 23 -9.69 -23.19 -0.91
CA PRO A 23 -10.97 -22.51 -0.84
C PRO A 23 -11.78 -22.74 -2.10
N VAL A 24 -13.10 -22.60 -1.98
CA VAL A 24 -14.06 -22.67 -3.09
C VAL A 24 -14.65 -21.28 -3.29
N PRO A 25 -14.58 -20.71 -4.50
CA PRO A 25 -15.09 -19.36 -4.75
C PRO A 25 -16.61 -19.29 -4.61
N GLY A 26 -17.10 -18.19 -4.04
CA GLY A 26 -18.50 -17.81 -4.03
C GLY A 26 -19.01 -17.47 -5.44
N GLU A 27 -20.29 -17.13 -5.56
CA GLU A 27 -20.92 -16.90 -6.86
C GLU A 27 -20.33 -15.70 -7.63
N ASP A 28 -19.84 -14.66 -6.93
CA ASP A 28 -19.24 -13.42 -7.45
C ASP A 28 -17.72 -13.35 -7.26
N GLU A 29 -17.10 -14.48 -6.90
CA GLU A 29 -15.67 -14.60 -6.68
C GLU A 29 -14.99 -15.45 -7.74
N VAL A 30 -13.70 -15.27 -7.87
CA VAL A 30 -12.82 -16.11 -8.66
C VAL A 30 -11.82 -16.82 -7.74
N LEU A 31 -11.42 -18.02 -8.09
CA LEU A 31 -10.31 -18.73 -7.45
C LEU A 31 -9.03 -18.40 -8.22
N VAL A 32 -8.10 -17.73 -7.56
CA VAL A 32 -6.80 -17.35 -8.14
C VAL A 32 -5.72 -18.30 -7.61
N LYS A 33 -4.98 -18.94 -8.52
CA LYS A 33 -3.68 -19.55 -8.21
C LYS A 33 -2.67 -18.41 -8.09
N VAL A 34 -2.18 -18.15 -6.88
CA VAL A 34 -1.24 -17.06 -6.60
C VAL A 34 0.13 -17.42 -7.14
N HIS A 35 0.72 -16.51 -7.90
CA HIS A 35 2.09 -16.59 -8.41
C HIS A 35 3.02 -15.66 -7.64
N ALA A 36 2.53 -14.48 -7.25
CA ALA A 36 3.25 -13.52 -6.44
C ALA A 36 2.30 -12.78 -5.49
N ALA A 37 2.81 -12.37 -4.35
CA ALA A 37 2.14 -11.50 -3.38
C ALA A 37 3.13 -10.51 -2.81
N SER A 38 2.71 -9.28 -2.53
CA SER A 38 3.54 -8.29 -1.84
C SER A 38 3.18 -8.18 -0.37
N ILE A 39 4.12 -7.66 0.43
CA ILE A 39 3.93 -7.38 1.86
C ILE A 39 3.70 -5.89 2.02
N ASN A 40 2.61 -5.52 2.67
CA ASN A 40 2.26 -4.14 2.96
C ASN A 40 2.30 -3.85 4.47
N ASP A 41 2.41 -2.55 4.84
CA ASP A 41 2.38 -2.12 6.24
C ASP A 41 1.09 -2.58 6.95
N TRP A 42 -0.02 -2.73 6.22
CA TRP A 42 -1.28 -3.24 6.76
C TRP A 42 -1.21 -4.71 7.15
N ASP A 43 -0.53 -5.55 6.37
CA ASP A 43 -0.31 -6.96 6.74
C ASP A 43 0.45 -7.04 8.07
N LEU A 44 1.48 -6.20 8.24
CA LEU A 44 2.24 -6.11 9.49
C LEU A 44 1.38 -5.59 10.65
N GLY A 45 0.55 -4.58 10.41
CA GLY A 45 -0.39 -4.06 11.42
C GLY A 45 -1.34 -5.14 11.93
N LEU A 46 -1.89 -5.96 11.04
CA LEU A 46 -2.74 -7.09 11.41
C LEU A 46 -1.96 -8.18 12.15
N LEU A 47 -0.73 -8.47 11.73
CA LEU A 47 0.12 -9.46 12.38
C LEU A 47 0.47 -9.07 13.80
N TYR A 48 0.92 -7.83 14.02
CA TYR A 48 1.23 -7.31 15.36
C TYR A 48 -0.02 -7.17 16.22
N GLY A 49 -1.16 -6.86 15.61
CA GLY A 49 -2.45 -6.78 16.29
C GLY A 49 -2.47 -5.67 17.33
N ASP A 50 -2.32 -4.42 16.91
CA ASP A 50 -2.66 -3.28 17.75
C ASP A 50 -4.16 -3.31 18.10
N PHE A 51 -4.57 -2.47 19.05
CA PHE A 51 -5.95 -2.50 19.58
C PHE A 51 -7.00 -2.44 18.47
N ILE A 52 -6.81 -1.60 17.46
CA ILE A 52 -7.79 -1.42 16.38
C ILE A 52 -7.79 -2.62 15.44
N ASN A 53 -6.62 -3.10 15.04
CA ASN A 53 -6.51 -4.31 14.23
C ASN A 53 -7.13 -5.53 14.94
N ARG A 54 -7.00 -5.62 16.28
CA ARG A 54 -7.71 -6.66 17.06
C ARG A 54 -9.22 -6.46 17.09
N MET A 55 -9.72 -5.25 17.18
CA MET A 55 -11.15 -4.99 17.04
C MET A 55 -11.70 -5.45 15.67
N LEU A 56 -10.96 -5.22 14.61
CA LEU A 56 -11.35 -5.59 13.23
C LEU A 56 -11.18 -7.08 12.95
N ASN A 57 -10.11 -7.70 13.46
CA ASN A 57 -9.73 -9.09 13.11
C ASN A 57 -9.89 -10.10 14.26
N GLY A 58 -10.41 -9.67 15.42
CA GLY A 58 -10.65 -10.53 16.58
C GLY A 58 -9.78 -10.19 17.79
N LEU A 59 -10.41 -9.91 18.93
CA LEU A 59 -9.73 -9.38 20.13
C LEU A 59 -8.65 -10.31 20.71
N ARG A 60 -8.90 -11.62 20.75
CA ARG A 60 -8.02 -12.60 21.40
C ARG A 60 -7.14 -13.35 20.40
N LYS A 61 -7.69 -13.71 19.26
CA LYS A 61 -7.00 -14.42 18.16
C LYS A 61 -7.50 -13.88 16.82
N PRO A 62 -6.66 -13.92 15.78
CA PRO A 62 -7.07 -13.47 14.45
C PRO A 62 -8.19 -14.35 13.90
N ARG A 63 -9.22 -13.71 13.33
CA ARG A 63 -10.28 -14.40 12.60
C ARG A 63 -9.81 -14.77 11.20
N ARG A 64 -9.12 -13.83 10.55
CA ARG A 64 -8.41 -14.05 9.28
C ARG A 64 -6.98 -14.38 9.63
N ASN A 65 -6.62 -15.62 9.43
CA ASN A 65 -5.34 -16.18 9.86
C ASN A 65 -4.35 -16.40 8.72
N ILE A 66 -4.68 -15.96 7.50
CA ILE A 66 -3.79 -15.89 6.34
C ILE A 66 -3.80 -14.42 5.89
N LEU A 67 -2.63 -13.79 5.87
CA LEU A 67 -2.41 -12.42 5.43
C LEU A 67 -2.18 -12.34 3.93
N GLY A 68 -1.74 -11.18 3.44
CA GLY A 68 -1.49 -10.90 2.04
C GLY A 68 -2.67 -10.22 1.39
N SER A 69 -2.56 -8.91 1.22
CA SER A 69 -3.56 -8.11 0.53
C SER A 69 -3.32 -8.07 -0.97
N ASP A 70 -2.10 -7.81 -1.39
CA ASP A 70 -1.76 -7.66 -2.80
C ASP A 70 -1.31 -8.97 -3.41
N ILE A 71 -1.95 -9.35 -4.50
CA ILE A 71 -1.66 -10.57 -5.23
C ILE A 71 -1.55 -10.34 -6.74
N ALA A 72 -0.84 -11.25 -7.40
CA ALA A 72 -0.95 -11.50 -8.83
C ALA A 72 -0.91 -13.01 -9.09
N GLY A 73 -1.71 -13.45 -10.04
CA GLY A 73 -1.83 -14.88 -10.30
C GLY A 73 -2.74 -15.18 -11.49
N LYS A 74 -3.05 -16.46 -11.67
CA LYS A 74 -3.89 -16.96 -12.74
C LYS A 74 -5.22 -17.46 -12.20
N ILE A 75 -6.32 -17.09 -12.82
CA ILE A 75 -7.65 -17.60 -12.47
C ILE A 75 -7.75 -19.08 -12.83
N GLU A 76 -8.08 -19.89 -11.82
CA GLU A 76 -8.35 -21.32 -12.02
C GLU A 76 -9.83 -21.61 -12.30
N THR A 77 -10.71 -21.00 -11.51
CA THR A 77 -12.17 -21.15 -11.68
C THR A 77 -12.89 -19.85 -11.37
N VAL A 78 -14.08 -19.68 -11.90
CA VAL A 78 -14.93 -18.50 -11.69
C VAL A 78 -16.29 -18.89 -11.13
N GLY A 79 -16.84 -18.06 -10.26
CA GLY A 79 -18.20 -18.20 -9.75
C GLY A 79 -19.25 -17.88 -10.81
N LYS A 80 -20.48 -18.36 -10.59
CA LYS A 80 -21.57 -18.30 -11.59
C LYS A 80 -22.00 -16.88 -12.00
N LYS A 81 -21.75 -15.87 -11.15
CA LYS A 81 -22.13 -14.48 -11.39
C LYS A 81 -20.98 -13.62 -11.93
N VAL A 82 -19.75 -14.16 -12.00
CA VAL A 82 -18.58 -13.47 -12.55
C VAL A 82 -18.77 -13.20 -14.04
N LYS A 83 -18.52 -11.96 -14.47
CA LYS A 83 -18.73 -11.51 -15.86
C LYS A 83 -17.46 -10.98 -16.53
N ARG A 84 -16.51 -10.48 -15.73
CA ARG A 84 -15.33 -9.77 -16.24
C ARG A 84 -14.16 -10.69 -16.57
N PHE A 85 -14.15 -11.89 -15.99
CA PHE A 85 -13.03 -12.81 -16.03
C PHE A 85 -13.46 -14.23 -16.42
N LYS A 86 -12.49 -15.01 -16.90
CA LYS A 86 -12.60 -16.44 -17.19
C LYS A 86 -11.41 -17.21 -16.66
N ALA A 87 -11.53 -18.53 -16.54
CA ALA A 87 -10.41 -19.40 -16.23
C ALA A 87 -9.26 -19.21 -17.23
N GLY A 88 -8.03 -19.13 -16.71
CA GLY A 88 -6.82 -18.88 -17.50
C GLY A 88 -6.40 -17.43 -17.59
N ASP A 89 -7.23 -16.46 -17.19
CA ASP A 89 -6.85 -15.04 -17.18
C ASP A 89 -5.77 -14.78 -16.11
N ASP A 90 -4.77 -13.98 -16.49
CA ASP A 90 -3.77 -13.46 -15.57
C ASP A 90 -4.31 -12.18 -14.94
N VAL A 91 -4.32 -12.13 -13.59
CA VAL A 91 -4.93 -11.05 -12.82
C VAL A 91 -4.02 -10.58 -11.70
N TYR A 92 -4.27 -9.37 -11.22
CA TYR A 92 -3.69 -8.80 -10.02
C TYR A 92 -4.70 -7.92 -9.29
N GLY A 93 -4.50 -7.68 -8.00
CA GLY A 93 -5.41 -6.84 -7.25
C GLY A 93 -5.15 -6.78 -5.75
N ASP A 94 -5.89 -5.89 -5.09
CA ASP A 94 -5.87 -5.67 -3.65
C ASP A 94 -7.06 -6.39 -2.98
N LEU A 95 -6.73 -7.32 -2.10
CA LEU A 95 -7.68 -8.09 -1.28
C LEU A 95 -7.86 -7.50 0.11
N SER A 96 -7.54 -6.22 0.33
CA SER A 96 -7.73 -5.55 1.62
C SER A 96 -9.17 -5.73 2.12
N GLY A 97 -9.30 -6.15 3.37
CA GLY A 97 -10.59 -6.52 3.97
C GLY A 97 -10.88 -8.03 3.94
N GLN A 98 -10.37 -8.79 2.98
CA GLN A 98 -10.47 -10.26 2.93
C GLN A 98 -9.16 -10.95 3.28
N TRP A 99 -8.03 -10.46 2.73
CA TRP A 99 -6.69 -11.05 2.79
C TRP A 99 -6.65 -12.46 2.21
N GLY A 100 -5.62 -13.23 2.53
CA GLY A 100 -5.50 -14.62 2.07
C GLY A 100 -4.44 -14.83 0.99
N GLY A 101 -3.75 -13.76 0.54
CA GLY A 101 -2.78 -13.81 -0.55
C GLY A 101 -1.50 -14.59 -0.23
N PHE A 102 -1.16 -14.81 1.05
CA PHE A 102 0.01 -15.61 1.43
C PHE A 102 -0.31 -17.10 1.45
N ALA A 103 -0.90 -17.58 0.36
CA ALA A 103 -1.27 -18.97 0.11
C ALA A 103 -1.14 -19.31 -1.38
N GLU A 104 -1.10 -20.59 -1.71
CA GLU A 104 -1.08 -21.04 -3.12
C GLU A 104 -2.34 -20.65 -3.90
N TYR A 105 -3.48 -20.52 -3.20
CA TYR A 105 -4.77 -20.14 -3.79
C TYR A 105 -5.54 -19.21 -2.87
N VAL A 106 -6.27 -18.27 -3.47
CA VAL A 106 -7.17 -17.36 -2.77
C VAL A 106 -8.46 -17.13 -3.56
N CYS A 107 -9.59 -17.01 -2.87
CA CYS A 107 -10.81 -16.51 -3.47
C CYS A 107 -10.82 -14.99 -3.42
N ALA A 108 -11.15 -14.35 -4.52
CA ALA A 108 -11.16 -12.89 -4.66
C ALA A 108 -12.46 -12.42 -5.32
N PRO A 109 -13.13 -11.37 -4.80
CA PRO A 109 -14.23 -10.76 -5.50
C PRO A 109 -13.80 -10.22 -6.86
N GLU A 110 -14.63 -10.39 -7.88
CA GLU A 110 -14.37 -9.88 -9.23
C GLU A 110 -13.98 -8.40 -9.25
N LYS A 111 -14.61 -7.58 -8.41
CA LYS A 111 -14.35 -6.13 -8.33
C LYS A 111 -12.97 -5.75 -7.79
N SER A 112 -12.31 -6.64 -7.05
CA SER A 112 -11.00 -6.41 -6.43
C SER A 112 -9.83 -6.70 -7.38
N LEU A 113 -10.11 -7.19 -8.57
CA LEU A 113 -9.11 -7.63 -9.53
C LEU A 113 -9.13 -6.82 -10.83
N SER A 114 -7.98 -6.79 -11.49
CA SER A 114 -7.77 -6.29 -12.84
C SER A 114 -6.98 -7.30 -13.67
N LEU A 115 -7.14 -7.27 -14.99
CA LEU A 115 -6.30 -8.07 -15.88
C LEU A 115 -4.85 -7.60 -15.80
N LYS A 116 -3.93 -8.53 -15.64
CA LYS A 116 -2.49 -8.24 -15.64
C LYS A 116 -2.04 -7.86 -17.05
N PRO A 117 -1.36 -6.73 -17.25
CA PRO A 117 -0.75 -6.42 -18.53
C PRO A 117 0.23 -7.53 -18.96
N ALA A 118 0.19 -7.91 -20.23
CA ALA A 118 1.01 -9.01 -20.74
C ALA A 118 2.53 -8.76 -20.59
N ALA A 119 2.95 -7.49 -20.64
CA ALA A 119 4.35 -7.08 -20.50
C ALA A 119 4.89 -7.13 -19.06
N MET A 120 4.01 -7.27 -18.05
CA MET A 120 4.43 -7.33 -16.64
C MET A 120 4.65 -8.77 -16.19
N SER A 121 5.63 -9.00 -15.33
CA SER A 121 5.73 -10.22 -14.54
C SER A 121 4.64 -10.26 -13.45
N PHE A 122 4.44 -11.41 -12.81
CA PHE A 122 3.52 -11.50 -11.66
C PHE A 122 4.06 -10.75 -10.45
N GLU A 123 5.37 -10.74 -10.26
CA GLU A 123 6.06 -10.03 -9.17
C GLU A 123 5.87 -8.52 -9.31
N GLU A 124 6.07 -7.97 -10.51
CA GLU A 124 5.82 -6.55 -10.79
C GLU A 124 4.34 -6.21 -10.55
N ALA A 125 3.43 -7.03 -11.06
CA ALA A 125 2.00 -6.81 -10.92
C ALA A 125 1.53 -6.88 -9.45
N ALA A 126 2.07 -7.79 -8.65
CA ALA A 126 1.73 -7.90 -7.23
C ALA A 126 2.23 -6.72 -6.39
N ALA A 127 3.26 -6.00 -6.83
CA ALA A 127 3.79 -4.83 -6.11
C ALA A 127 2.97 -3.55 -6.31
N ILE A 128 1.99 -3.55 -7.23
CA ILE A 128 1.27 -2.35 -7.66
C ILE A 128 0.03 -2.02 -6.78
N PRO A 129 -0.88 -2.96 -6.46
CA PRO A 129 -2.28 -2.62 -6.16
C PRO A 129 -2.42 -1.60 -5.03
N GLN A 130 -2.01 -1.89 -3.83
CA GLN A 130 -2.20 -1.00 -2.69
C GLN A 130 -1.31 0.25 -2.79
N ALA A 131 -0.03 0.07 -3.06
CA ALA A 131 0.94 1.16 -3.03
C ALA A 131 0.70 2.20 -4.14
N ALA A 132 0.47 1.75 -5.38
CA ALA A 132 0.20 2.66 -6.49
C ALA A 132 -1.18 3.32 -6.37
N MET A 133 -2.20 2.58 -5.91
CA MET A 133 -3.53 3.15 -5.72
C MET A 133 -3.53 4.26 -4.68
N LEU A 134 -2.84 4.08 -3.55
CA LEU A 134 -2.69 5.13 -2.53
C LEU A 134 -1.93 6.34 -3.07
N ALA A 135 -0.91 6.14 -3.91
CA ALA A 135 -0.19 7.24 -4.57
C ALA A 135 -1.08 8.01 -5.55
N VAL A 136 -1.88 7.30 -6.37
CA VAL A 136 -2.86 7.90 -7.30
C VAL A 136 -3.92 8.68 -6.54
N GLN A 137 -4.56 8.06 -5.56
CA GLN A 137 -5.58 8.72 -4.73
C GLN A 137 -5.01 9.93 -3.99
N GLY A 138 -3.79 9.79 -3.45
CA GLY A 138 -3.13 10.85 -2.70
C GLY A 138 -2.75 12.05 -3.57
N LEU A 139 -2.12 11.85 -4.70
CA LEU A 139 -1.67 12.95 -5.55
C LEU A 139 -2.75 13.47 -6.50
N ILE A 140 -3.51 12.58 -7.15
CA ILE A 140 -4.46 12.96 -8.19
C ILE A 140 -5.84 13.25 -7.59
N ASP A 141 -6.45 12.29 -6.88
CA ASP A 141 -7.85 12.40 -6.48
C ASP A 141 -8.06 13.40 -5.33
N LYS A 142 -7.17 13.40 -4.33
CA LYS A 142 -7.25 14.26 -3.14
C LYS A 142 -6.32 15.46 -3.25
N GLY A 143 -5.08 15.23 -3.63
CA GLY A 143 -4.06 16.27 -3.77
C GLY A 143 -4.29 17.22 -4.93
N LYS A 144 -5.03 16.78 -5.97
CA LYS A 144 -5.30 17.57 -7.18
C LYS A 144 -4.04 18.18 -7.76
N ILE A 145 -2.98 17.37 -7.85
CA ILE A 145 -1.65 17.79 -8.31
C ILE A 145 -1.73 18.58 -9.63
N LYS A 146 -0.97 19.66 -9.72
CA LYS A 146 -0.90 20.54 -10.90
C LYS A 146 0.53 20.60 -11.44
N GLN A 147 0.66 21.10 -12.67
CA GLN A 147 1.96 21.29 -13.32
C GLN A 147 2.90 22.18 -12.49
N ALA A 148 4.18 21.78 -12.45
CA ALA A 148 5.29 22.52 -11.86
C ALA A 148 5.13 22.86 -10.35
N GLN A 149 4.31 22.11 -9.62
CA GLN A 149 4.16 22.29 -8.17
C GLN A 149 5.38 21.80 -7.40
N LYS A 150 5.60 22.37 -6.22
CA LYS A 150 6.52 21.85 -5.21
C LYS A 150 5.80 20.81 -4.36
N VAL A 151 6.24 19.56 -4.46
CA VAL A 151 5.63 18.42 -3.78
C VAL A 151 6.59 17.85 -2.75
N LEU A 152 6.10 17.64 -1.53
CA LEU A 152 6.84 16.86 -0.52
C LEU A 152 6.17 15.50 -0.35
N ILE A 153 6.99 14.45 -0.32
CA ILE A 153 6.56 13.07 -0.04
C ILE A 153 7.26 12.59 1.23
N ASN A 154 6.49 12.44 2.32
CA ASN A 154 6.98 11.90 3.59
C ASN A 154 6.81 10.38 3.62
N GLY A 155 7.89 9.65 3.88
CA GLY A 155 7.96 8.19 3.70
C GLY A 155 8.27 7.81 2.24
N ALA A 156 9.11 8.64 1.59
CA ALA A 156 9.42 8.59 0.16
C ALA A 156 10.01 7.26 -0.31
N GLY A 157 10.76 6.57 0.53
CA GLY A 157 11.38 5.27 0.21
C GLY A 157 10.51 4.06 0.56
N GLY A 158 9.21 4.25 0.78
CA GLY A 158 8.22 3.17 0.88
C GLY A 158 7.52 2.92 -0.45
N GLY A 159 6.66 1.90 -0.51
CA GLY A 159 5.91 1.55 -1.73
C GLY A 159 5.12 2.73 -2.29
N VAL A 160 4.34 3.43 -1.48
CA VAL A 160 3.58 4.62 -1.90
C VAL A 160 4.50 5.71 -2.45
N GLY A 161 5.62 6.01 -1.77
CA GLY A 161 6.54 7.08 -2.18
C GLY A 161 7.23 6.81 -3.52
N THR A 162 7.59 5.56 -3.79
CA THR A 162 8.24 5.16 -5.06
C THR A 162 7.29 5.21 -6.26
N PHE A 163 5.99 4.99 -6.07
CA PHE A 163 4.99 5.27 -7.10
C PHE A 163 4.65 6.76 -7.20
N ALA A 164 4.58 7.44 -6.06
CA ALA A 164 4.24 8.85 -6.02
C ALA A 164 5.24 9.74 -6.78
N ILE A 165 6.56 9.46 -6.68
CA ILE A 165 7.56 10.20 -7.46
C ILE A 165 7.32 10.07 -8.96
N GLN A 166 7.03 8.87 -9.45
CA GLN A 166 6.78 8.64 -10.88
C GLN A 166 5.55 9.44 -11.36
N ILE A 167 4.46 9.43 -10.57
CA ILE A 167 3.26 10.19 -10.87
C ILE A 167 3.56 11.70 -10.84
N ALA A 168 4.24 12.20 -9.80
CA ALA A 168 4.55 13.62 -9.66
C ALA A 168 5.41 14.15 -10.84
N LYS A 169 6.33 13.33 -11.36
CA LYS A 169 7.15 13.68 -12.53
C LYS A 169 6.36 13.81 -13.83
N LEU A 170 5.21 13.15 -13.98
CA LEU A 170 4.30 13.38 -15.12
C LEU A 170 3.72 14.81 -15.13
N TYR A 171 3.70 15.47 -13.97
CA TYR A 171 3.27 16.85 -13.80
C TYR A 171 4.44 17.84 -13.73
N ASN A 172 5.66 17.43 -14.11
CA ASN A 172 6.87 18.26 -14.00
C ASN A 172 7.06 18.88 -12.60
N ALA A 173 6.61 18.20 -11.55
CA ALA A 173 6.73 18.69 -10.18
C ALA A 173 8.20 18.68 -9.69
N GLU A 174 8.55 19.69 -8.88
CA GLU A 174 9.76 19.69 -8.06
C GLU A 174 9.48 18.89 -6.79
N VAL A 175 10.12 17.71 -6.65
CA VAL A 175 9.75 16.75 -5.61
C VAL A 175 10.82 16.60 -4.55
N THR A 176 10.44 16.84 -3.30
CA THR A 176 11.26 16.59 -2.11
C THR A 176 10.83 15.29 -1.44
N GLY A 177 11.75 14.34 -1.28
CA GLY A 177 11.52 13.10 -0.57
C GLY A 177 12.08 13.14 0.86
N VAL A 178 11.30 12.70 1.84
CA VAL A 178 11.71 12.58 3.24
C VAL A 178 11.77 11.11 3.63
N ASP A 179 12.94 10.63 4.04
CA ASP A 179 13.15 9.28 4.57
C ASP A 179 14.44 9.22 5.40
N LYS A 180 14.85 8.05 5.86
CA LYS A 180 16.11 7.84 6.61
C LYS A 180 17.33 7.84 5.68
N ALA A 181 18.50 8.18 6.23
CA ALA A 181 19.77 8.27 5.51
C ALA A 181 20.05 7.12 4.54
N THR A 182 19.77 5.89 4.96
CA THR A 182 20.05 4.66 4.17
C THR A 182 19.25 4.54 2.86
N LYS A 183 18.22 5.37 2.68
CA LYS A 183 17.37 5.36 1.46
C LYS A 183 17.61 6.55 0.53
N LEU A 184 18.34 7.57 0.98
CA LEU A 184 18.44 8.83 0.22
C LEU A 184 19.12 8.66 -1.14
N GLU A 185 20.10 7.79 -1.25
CA GLU A 185 20.77 7.52 -2.53
C GLU A 185 19.78 6.89 -3.54
N MET A 186 19.03 5.90 -3.10
CA MET A 186 17.97 5.30 -3.91
C MET A 186 16.92 6.34 -4.31
N LEU A 187 16.50 7.24 -3.39
CA LEU A 187 15.55 8.30 -3.73
C LEU A 187 16.07 9.21 -4.86
N ARG A 188 17.34 9.61 -4.80
CA ARG A 188 17.96 10.39 -5.90
C ARG A 188 17.97 9.62 -7.21
N SER A 189 18.30 8.34 -7.16
CA SER A 189 18.36 7.49 -8.38
C SER A 189 17.02 7.29 -9.07
N ILE A 190 15.91 7.35 -8.32
CA ILE A 190 14.55 7.22 -8.89
C ILE A 190 13.89 8.56 -9.23
N GLY A 191 14.63 9.70 -9.10
CA GLY A 191 14.23 10.98 -9.66
C GLY A 191 13.72 12.02 -8.68
N PHE A 192 13.94 11.89 -7.36
CA PHE A 192 13.68 12.99 -6.43
C PHE A 192 14.70 14.12 -6.65
N ASP A 193 14.21 15.36 -6.75
CA ASP A 193 15.06 16.55 -6.93
C ASP A 193 15.79 16.90 -5.62
N HIS A 194 15.10 16.74 -4.48
CA HIS A 194 15.64 16.98 -3.15
C HIS A 194 15.33 15.81 -2.23
N VAL A 195 16.23 15.54 -1.29
CA VAL A 195 16.02 14.50 -0.28
C VAL A 195 16.40 15.02 1.11
N ILE A 196 15.62 14.68 2.11
CA ILE A 196 15.78 15.07 3.51
C ILE A 196 15.89 13.83 4.38
N ASP A 197 16.95 13.76 5.18
CA ASP A 197 17.07 12.77 6.25
C ASP A 197 16.33 13.27 7.48
N TYR A 198 15.18 12.69 7.78
CA TYR A 198 14.36 13.10 8.93
C TYR A 198 15.03 12.91 10.29
N THR A 199 16.13 12.15 10.35
CA THR A 199 16.92 11.97 11.60
C THR A 199 17.85 13.15 11.88
N LYS A 200 18.14 13.97 10.86
CA LYS A 200 19.05 15.12 10.94
C LYS A 200 18.35 16.45 10.73
N GLU A 201 17.27 16.48 9.98
CA GLU A 201 16.57 17.69 9.60
C GLU A 201 15.06 17.53 9.77
N ASP A 202 14.44 18.45 10.50
CA ASP A 202 12.99 18.55 10.58
C ASP A 202 12.49 19.43 9.42
N PHE A 203 11.92 18.80 8.40
CA PHE A 203 11.41 19.50 7.21
C PHE A 203 10.31 20.52 7.54
N THR A 204 9.65 20.39 8.69
CA THR A 204 8.59 21.32 9.12
C THR A 204 9.16 22.59 9.76
N LYS A 205 10.49 22.67 9.95
CA LYS A 205 11.19 23.80 10.58
C LYS A 205 12.29 24.42 9.71
N ASN A 206 12.50 23.90 8.49
CA ASN A 206 13.56 24.37 7.60
C ASN A 206 13.18 25.60 6.75
N GLY A 207 11.99 26.15 6.94
CA GLY A 207 11.51 27.34 6.22
C GLY A 207 11.06 27.08 4.77
N LYS A 208 11.14 25.85 4.28
CA LYS A 208 10.63 25.49 2.96
C LYS A 208 9.13 25.26 3.02
N VAL A 209 8.42 25.63 1.93
CA VAL A 209 6.98 25.44 1.80
C VAL A 209 6.66 24.72 0.50
N TYR A 210 5.56 23.95 0.54
CA TYR A 210 5.15 23.06 -0.53
C TYR A 210 3.70 23.33 -0.95
N ASP A 211 3.38 23.09 -2.22
CA ASP A 211 2.04 23.20 -2.74
C ASP A 211 1.20 21.95 -2.41
N LEU A 212 1.86 20.81 -2.30
CA LEU A 212 1.25 19.53 -1.96
C LEU A 212 2.19 18.72 -1.07
N ILE A 213 1.66 18.22 0.04
CA ILE A 213 2.34 17.25 0.89
C ILE A 213 1.57 15.94 0.83
N LEU A 214 2.23 14.88 0.35
CA LEU A 214 1.77 13.50 0.45
C LEU A 214 2.46 12.82 1.62
N ASP A 215 1.71 12.44 2.63
CA ASP A 215 2.24 11.88 3.87
C ASP A 215 1.84 10.40 4.03
N ALA A 216 2.83 9.52 3.86
CA ALA A 216 2.67 8.08 4.03
C ALA A 216 3.11 7.57 5.42
N LYS A 217 3.54 8.47 6.34
CA LYS A 217 4.04 8.09 7.68
C LYS A 217 3.33 8.79 8.83
N THR A 218 2.75 9.94 8.63
CA THR A 218 1.98 10.78 9.58
C THR A 218 2.60 10.79 10.98
N ASN A 219 3.81 11.33 11.05
CA ASN A 219 4.62 11.34 12.28
C ASN A 219 4.83 12.74 12.87
N ARG A 220 4.09 13.74 12.40
CA ARG A 220 4.09 15.12 12.87
C ARG A 220 2.66 15.58 13.18
N SER A 221 2.51 16.68 13.89
CA SER A 221 1.19 17.27 14.14
C SER A 221 0.64 17.99 12.90
N ALA A 222 -0.68 18.16 12.83
CA ALA A 222 -1.33 18.93 11.77
C ALA A 222 -0.77 20.37 11.66
N PHE A 223 -0.45 21.00 12.79
CA PHE A 223 0.16 22.33 12.82
C PHE A 223 1.57 22.36 12.21
N ASP A 224 2.34 21.28 12.37
CA ASP A 224 3.65 21.17 11.78
C ASP A 224 3.57 21.10 10.25
N TYR A 225 2.66 20.27 9.73
CA TYR A 225 2.41 20.22 8.29
C TYR A 225 1.88 21.55 7.74
N ALA A 226 0.97 22.22 8.46
CA ALA A 226 0.44 23.51 8.04
C ALA A 226 1.52 24.58 7.86
N ARG A 227 2.57 24.59 8.71
CA ARG A 227 3.72 25.50 8.54
C ARG A 227 4.56 25.24 7.30
N SER A 228 4.52 24.02 6.78
CA SER A 228 5.26 23.62 5.58
C SER A 228 4.42 23.72 4.31
N LEU A 229 3.19 24.23 4.39
CA LEU A 229 2.31 24.43 3.23
C LEU A 229 2.33 25.89 2.77
N ASN A 230 2.29 26.08 1.46
CA ASN A 230 1.92 27.36 0.85
C ASN A 230 0.49 27.74 1.24
N ARG A 231 0.12 29.03 1.08
CA ARG A 231 -1.21 29.57 1.47
C ARG A 231 -2.40 28.75 0.96
N ASN A 232 -2.28 28.15 -0.21
CA ASN A 232 -3.31 27.30 -0.83
C ASN A 232 -2.82 25.85 -1.01
N GLY A 233 -1.82 25.47 -0.21
CA GLY A 233 -1.24 24.13 -0.27
C GLY A 233 -2.20 23.06 0.27
N VAL A 234 -2.06 21.87 -0.22
CA VAL A 234 -2.89 20.71 0.14
C VAL A 234 -2.06 19.70 0.91
N TYR A 235 -2.58 19.23 2.03
CA TYR A 235 -2.03 18.09 2.77
C TYR A 235 -2.91 16.86 2.56
N VAL A 236 -2.30 15.75 2.20
CA VAL A 236 -2.97 14.45 2.07
C VAL A 236 -2.20 13.40 2.84
N THR A 237 -2.88 12.72 3.75
CA THR A 237 -2.33 11.54 4.42
C THR A 237 -2.91 10.26 3.82
N VAL A 238 -2.06 9.26 3.63
CA VAL A 238 -2.42 7.93 3.13
C VAL A 238 -1.99 6.81 4.09
N GLY A 239 -1.48 7.18 5.27
CA GLY A 239 -1.06 6.23 6.30
C GLY A 239 -0.61 6.94 7.56
N GLY A 240 -0.32 6.18 8.61
CA GLY A 240 0.20 6.69 9.88
C GLY A 240 -0.53 6.19 11.11
N SER A 241 -0.10 6.66 12.29
CA SER A 241 -0.74 6.27 13.54
C SER A 241 -2.09 6.98 13.69
N ILE A 242 -3.07 6.27 14.23
CA ILE A 242 -4.43 6.81 14.42
C ILE A 242 -4.45 8.04 15.31
N GLY A 243 -3.59 8.10 16.33
CA GLY A 243 -3.48 9.27 17.19
C GLY A 243 -3.12 10.55 16.43
N HIS A 244 -2.35 10.45 15.36
CA HIS A 244 -2.04 11.59 14.47
C HIS A 244 -3.13 11.81 13.42
N LEU A 245 -3.75 10.75 12.91
CA LEU A 245 -4.87 10.87 11.96
C LEU A 245 -6.08 11.59 12.54
N LEU A 246 -6.32 11.49 13.85
CA LEU A 246 -7.41 12.22 14.54
C LEU A 246 -7.09 13.72 14.76
N GLN A 247 -5.87 14.18 14.47
CA GLN A 247 -5.46 15.59 14.59
C GLN A 247 -5.50 16.34 13.24
N VAL A 248 -5.73 15.62 12.17
CA VAL A 248 -5.80 16.12 10.79
C VAL A 248 -7.24 16.09 10.29
#